data_64df82be1d6b1c46111da6d522e503bf
#
_entry.id   64df82be1d6b1c46111da6d522e503bf
#
_cell.length_a   1.000
_cell.length_b   1.000
_cell.length_c   1.000
_cell.angle_alpha   90.00
_cell.angle_beta   90.00
_cell.angle_gamma   90.00
#
_symmetry.space_group_name_H-M   'P 1'
#
loop_
_entity.id
_entity.type
_entity.pdbx_description
1 polymer ?
#
loop_
_entity_poly.entity_id
_entity_poly.type
_entity_poly.pdbx_seq_one_letter_code
_entity_poly.pdbx_strand_id
1 'polypeptide(L)'
;MDKIKIIKSKRKTISLQIKPDSSMELKVPAQMTNAQIQDFLNQKSGWIEKHLQAVKERQKQVSQIKPLTMEEIHELADKALEVIPKRVAYFAPLVGVTYGRITIRNQKSRWGSCSSKGNLNFNCLLMLMPQDVLDYVVVHELCHRKEMNHSPQFWAEVRKVLPDYEKQKIWLKEHGDEIIMRMLGEIV
;
A
#
# COMPACT_ATOMS: atom_id res chain seq x y z
N MET A 1 -18.53 11.62 -21.73
CA MET A 1 -17.89 10.29 -21.75
C MET A 1 -16.41 10.50 -21.50
N ASP A 2 -15.94 10.12 -20.35
CA ASP A 2 -14.53 10.27 -19.95
C ASP A 2 -13.65 9.47 -20.91
N LYS A 3 -12.48 10.05 -21.26
CA LYS A 3 -11.59 9.50 -22.29
C LYS A 3 -11.08 8.12 -21.88
N ILE A 4 -11.63 7.05 -22.50
CA ILE A 4 -11.11 5.70 -22.36
C ILE A 4 -9.97 5.53 -23.36
N LYS A 5 -8.75 5.30 -22.87
CA LYS A 5 -7.61 4.94 -23.70
C LYS A 5 -7.63 3.44 -23.98
N ILE A 6 -7.89 3.03 -25.22
CA ILE A 6 -7.90 1.63 -25.64
C ILE A 6 -6.53 1.26 -26.19
N ILE A 7 -5.92 0.19 -25.65
CA ILE A 7 -4.61 -0.34 -26.05
C ILE A 7 -4.79 -1.78 -26.52
N LYS A 8 -4.60 -2.02 -27.80
CA LYS A 8 -4.59 -3.36 -28.42
C LYS A 8 -3.18 -3.93 -28.39
N SER A 9 -3.01 -5.17 -27.93
CA SER A 9 -1.69 -5.84 -27.83
C SER A 9 -1.81 -7.37 -27.96
N LYS A 10 -0.68 -8.09 -28.05
CA LYS A 10 -0.59 -9.55 -28.16
C LYS A 10 -0.98 -10.31 -26.87
N ARG A 11 -1.85 -9.74 -26.04
CA ARG A 11 -2.34 -10.34 -24.79
C ARG A 11 -3.54 -11.26 -25.02
N LYS A 12 -3.77 -12.19 -24.09
CA LYS A 12 -4.93 -13.09 -24.11
C LYS A 12 -6.07 -12.65 -23.20
N THR A 13 -5.85 -11.67 -22.33
CA THR A 13 -6.80 -11.21 -21.30
C THR A 13 -7.17 -9.74 -21.48
N ILE A 14 -8.35 -9.35 -21.03
CA ILE A 14 -8.79 -7.95 -20.97
C ILE A 14 -8.42 -7.40 -19.59
N SER A 15 -7.96 -6.14 -19.53
CA SER A 15 -7.71 -5.43 -18.28
C SER A 15 -8.25 -4.02 -18.40
N LEU A 16 -9.18 -3.67 -17.50
CA LEU A 16 -9.69 -2.32 -17.36
C LEU A 16 -9.12 -1.73 -16.07
N GLN A 17 -8.54 -0.54 -16.18
CA GLN A 17 -7.97 0.19 -15.06
C GLN A 17 -8.52 1.63 -15.06
N ILE A 18 -8.99 2.09 -13.89
CA ILE A 18 -9.34 3.49 -13.65
C ILE A 18 -8.18 4.10 -12.87
N LYS A 19 -7.66 5.22 -13.38
CA LYS A 19 -6.53 5.94 -12.80
C LYS A 19 -6.99 6.95 -11.74
N PRO A 20 -6.08 7.43 -10.88
CA PRO A 20 -6.41 8.46 -9.88
C PRO A 20 -6.95 9.77 -10.46
N ASP A 21 -6.61 10.11 -11.71
CA ASP A 21 -7.12 11.27 -12.46
C ASP A 21 -8.49 11.03 -13.12
N SER A 22 -9.17 9.93 -12.75
CA SER A 22 -10.44 9.47 -13.36
C SER A 22 -10.33 9.04 -14.82
N SER A 23 -9.14 9.05 -15.44
CA SER A 23 -8.96 8.49 -16.79
C SER A 23 -9.02 6.96 -16.75
N MET A 24 -9.50 6.37 -17.86
CA MET A 24 -9.64 4.92 -17.97
C MET A 24 -8.68 4.37 -19.02
N GLU A 25 -8.04 3.25 -18.71
CA GLU A 25 -7.19 2.51 -19.64
C GLU A 25 -7.70 1.08 -19.81
N LEU A 26 -8.07 0.73 -21.04
CA LEU A 26 -8.55 -0.59 -21.41
C LEU A 26 -7.53 -1.27 -22.31
N LYS A 27 -6.89 -2.32 -21.80
CA LYS A 27 -5.95 -3.17 -22.55
C LYS A 27 -6.68 -4.41 -23.04
N VAL A 28 -6.67 -4.66 -24.36
CA VAL A 28 -7.40 -5.77 -25.00
C VAL A 28 -6.51 -6.57 -25.95
N PRO A 29 -6.89 -7.83 -26.26
CA PRO A 29 -6.28 -8.59 -27.35
C PRO A 29 -6.36 -7.86 -28.70
N ALA A 30 -5.32 -7.99 -29.53
CA ALA A 30 -5.23 -7.29 -30.81
C ALA A 30 -6.39 -7.64 -31.78
N GLN A 31 -6.89 -8.88 -31.71
CA GLN A 31 -7.98 -9.41 -32.56
C GLN A 31 -9.38 -8.98 -32.10
N MET A 32 -9.51 -8.33 -30.94
CA MET A 32 -10.80 -7.93 -30.42
C MET A 32 -11.43 -6.81 -31.25
N THR A 33 -12.66 -7.00 -31.69
CA THR A 33 -13.41 -6.02 -32.51
C THR A 33 -13.92 -4.86 -31.66
N ASN A 34 -14.25 -3.73 -32.29
CA ASN A 34 -14.81 -2.58 -31.58
C ASN A 34 -16.19 -2.90 -30.96
N ALA A 35 -17.00 -3.75 -31.62
CA ALA A 35 -18.27 -4.22 -31.07
C ALA A 35 -18.06 -5.02 -29.78
N GLN A 36 -17.12 -5.97 -29.76
CA GLN A 36 -16.79 -6.73 -28.57
C GLN A 36 -16.26 -5.85 -27.41
N ILE A 37 -15.49 -4.82 -27.74
CA ILE A 37 -15.01 -3.85 -26.78
C ILE A 37 -16.18 -3.08 -26.16
N GLN A 38 -17.13 -2.62 -26.99
CA GLN A 38 -18.30 -1.89 -26.52
C GLN A 38 -19.20 -2.78 -25.64
N ASP A 39 -19.43 -4.03 -26.04
CA ASP A 39 -20.20 -4.99 -25.26
C ASP A 39 -19.54 -5.24 -23.89
N PHE A 40 -18.22 -5.40 -23.85
CA PHE A 40 -17.49 -5.55 -22.60
C PHE A 40 -17.66 -4.31 -21.68
N LEU A 41 -17.54 -3.10 -22.24
CA LEU A 41 -17.71 -1.86 -21.48
C LEU A 41 -19.15 -1.74 -20.95
N ASN A 42 -20.17 -2.11 -21.76
CA ASN A 42 -21.56 -2.12 -21.34
C ASN A 42 -21.79 -3.09 -20.17
N GLN A 43 -21.26 -4.31 -20.27
CA GLN A 43 -21.34 -5.31 -19.19
C GLN A 43 -20.64 -4.86 -17.90
N LYS A 44 -19.62 -3.99 -18.01
CA LYS A 44 -18.85 -3.46 -16.87
C LYS A 44 -19.30 -2.08 -16.41
N SER A 45 -20.38 -1.51 -16.97
CA SER A 45 -20.85 -0.15 -16.67
C SER A 45 -21.03 0.10 -15.18
N GLY A 46 -21.74 -0.78 -14.47
CA GLY A 46 -21.96 -0.63 -13.02
C GLY A 46 -20.65 -0.73 -12.21
N TRP A 47 -19.71 -1.57 -12.64
CA TRP A 47 -18.37 -1.63 -12.03
C TRP A 47 -17.60 -0.32 -12.28
N ILE A 48 -17.65 0.22 -13.51
CA ILE A 48 -17.00 1.48 -13.90
C ILE A 48 -17.55 2.64 -13.07
N GLU A 49 -18.88 2.79 -13.00
CA GLU A 49 -19.55 3.85 -12.22
C GLU A 49 -19.16 3.81 -10.75
N LYS A 50 -19.24 2.64 -10.12
CA LYS A 50 -18.83 2.46 -8.72
C LYS A 50 -17.39 2.87 -8.47
N HIS A 51 -16.46 2.48 -9.35
CA HIS A 51 -15.05 2.80 -9.19
C HIS A 51 -14.72 4.26 -9.53
N LEU A 52 -15.39 4.86 -10.50
CA LEU A 52 -15.27 6.30 -10.78
C LEU A 52 -15.77 7.13 -9.61
N GLN A 53 -16.90 6.74 -9.00
CA GLN A 53 -17.40 7.39 -7.80
C GLN A 53 -16.41 7.29 -6.64
N ALA A 54 -15.83 6.11 -6.41
CA ALA A 54 -14.82 5.91 -5.38
C ALA A 54 -13.56 6.78 -5.62
N VAL A 55 -13.11 6.91 -6.88
CA VAL A 55 -11.99 7.79 -7.23
C VAL A 55 -12.34 9.25 -6.97
N LYS A 56 -13.53 9.71 -7.36
CA LYS A 56 -14.00 11.09 -7.11
C LYS A 56 -14.11 11.40 -5.61
N GLU A 57 -14.65 10.49 -4.82
CA GLU A 57 -14.71 10.64 -3.36
C GLU A 57 -13.29 10.73 -2.77
N ARG A 58 -12.38 9.86 -3.22
CA ARG A 58 -10.99 9.91 -2.81
C ARG A 58 -10.30 11.22 -3.18
N GLN A 59 -10.54 11.76 -4.38
CA GLN A 59 -10.03 13.07 -4.80
C GLN A 59 -10.54 14.21 -3.89
N LYS A 60 -11.83 14.19 -3.53
CA LYS A 60 -12.40 15.16 -2.59
C LYS A 60 -11.74 15.06 -1.22
N GLN A 61 -11.53 13.85 -0.71
CA GLN A 61 -10.84 13.64 0.57
C GLN A 61 -9.40 14.17 0.51
N VAL A 62 -8.65 13.86 -0.56
CA VAL A 62 -7.28 14.36 -0.77
C VAL A 62 -7.25 15.90 -0.81
N SER A 63 -8.21 16.55 -1.46
CA SER A 63 -8.25 18.02 -1.55
C SER A 63 -8.50 18.72 -0.19
N GLN A 64 -8.99 18.00 0.80
CA GLN A 64 -9.23 18.51 2.16
C GLN A 64 -8.06 18.22 3.12
N ILE A 65 -7.13 17.34 2.73
CA ILE A 65 -6.00 16.93 3.56
C ILE A 65 -4.80 17.83 3.23
N LYS A 66 -4.20 18.42 4.27
CA LYS A 66 -2.96 19.19 4.11
C LYS A 66 -1.83 18.23 3.66
N PRO A 67 -1.23 18.42 2.47
CA PRO A 67 -0.11 17.61 2.03
C PRO A 67 1.11 17.81 2.93
N LEU A 68 1.97 16.81 3.00
CA LEU A 68 3.29 16.93 3.64
C LEU A 68 4.23 17.66 2.70
N THR A 69 4.98 18.61 3.23
CA THR A 69 6.07 19.27 2.51
C THR A 69 7.27 18.32 2.39
N MET A 70 8.19 18.61 1.46
CA MET A 70 9.43 17.84 1.35
C MET A 70 10.27 17.91 2.61
N GLU A 71 10.27 19.04 3.31
CA GLU A 71 10.95 19.22 4.60
C GLU A 71 10.37 18.30 5.67
N GLU A 72 9.03 18.30 5.84
CA GLU A 72 8.34 17.38 6.76
C GLU A 72 8.64 15.91 6.42
N ILE A 73 8.72 15.55 5.14
CA ILE A 73 9.07 14.17 4.72
C ILE A 73 10.52 13.83 5.10
N HIS A 74 11.47 14.77 4.94
CA HIS A 74 12.87 14.56 5.35
C HIS A 74 12.98 14.40 6.88
N GLU A 75 12.31 15.23 7.66
CA GLU A 75 12.27 15.11 9.12
C GLU A 75 11.70 13.75 9.57
N LEU A 76 10.62 13.29 8.91
CA LEU A 76 10.06 11.96 9.17
C LEU A 76 11.05 10.84 8.80
N ALA A 77 11.81 10.99 7.71
CA ALA A 77 12.81 10.02 7.31
C ALA A 77 13.96 9.94 8.32
N ASP A 78 14.48 11.09 8.79
CA ASP A 78 15.53 11.17 9.80
C ASP A 78 15.09 10.54 11.12
N LYS A 79 13.88 10.89 11.57
CA LYS A 79 13.28 10.27 12.76
C LYS A 79 13.10 8.76 12.60
N ALA A 80 12.68 8.29 11.43
CA ALA A 80 12.52 6.88 11.14
C ALA A 80 13.85 6.12 11.14
N LEU A 81 14.93 6.74 10.65
CA LEU A 81 16.30 6.19 10.72
C LEU A 81 16.78 5.99 12.15
N GLU A 82 16.33 6.81 13.08
CA GLU A 82 16.67 6.68 14.50
C GLU A 82 15.76 5.66 15.24
N VAL A 83 14.46 5.71 15.02
CA VAL A 83 13.46 4.96 15.79
C VAL A 83 13.31 3.52 15.30
N ILE A 84 13.14 3.31 13.99
CA ILE A 84 12.80 2.00 13.46
C ILE A 84 13.89 0.95 13.71
N PRO A 85 15.20 1.21 13.54
CA PRO A 85 16.23 0.23 13.83
C PRO A 85 16.22 -0.21 15.29
N LYS A 86 15.94 0.70 16.24
CA LYS A 86 15.82 0.36 17.67
C LYS A 86 14.64 -0.58 17.92
N ARG A 87 13.49 -0.32 17.27
CA ARG A 87 12.31 -1.21 17.39
C ARG A 87 12.55 -2.57 16.75
N VAL A 88 13.21 -2.63 15.59
CA VAL A 88 13.59 -3.90 14.94
C VAL A 88 14.56 -4.69 15.84
N ALA A 89 15.57 -4.04 16.42
CA ALA A 89 16.52 -4.69 17.33
C ALA A 89 15.83 -5.23 18.61
N TYR A 90 14.80 -4.53 19.10
CA TYR A 90 14.02 -4.96 20.25
C TYR A 90 13.14 -6.20 19.91
N PHE A 91 12.44 -6.18 18.77
CA PHE A 91 11.49 -7.25 18.45
C PHE A 91 12.11 -8.47 17.77
N ALA A 92 13.25 -8.34 17.10
CA ALA A 92 13.87 -9.46 16.39
C ALA A 92 14.16 -10.68 17.30
N PRO A 93 14.74 -10.54 18.53
CA PRO A 93 14.90 -11.64 19.45
C PRO A 93 13.57 -12.18 19.98
N LEU A 94 12.53 -11.35 20.16
CA LEU A 94 11.22 -11.79 20.61
C LEU A 94 10.50 -12.64 19.54
N VAL A 95 10.66 -12.28 18.27
CA VAL A 95 10.21 -13.11 17.14
C VAL A 95 11.11 -14.34 16.98
N GLY A 96 12.36 -14.29 17.44
CA GLY A 96 13.34 -15.36 17.29
C GLY A 96 13.95 -15.45 15.88
N VAL A 97 14.28 -14.29 15.31
CA VAL A 97 14.84 -14.20 13.95
C VAL A 97 16.00 -13.20 13.86
N THR A 98 16.83 -13.39 12.83
CA THR A 98 17.84 -12.42 12.40
C THR A 98 17.33 -11.67 11.18
N TYR A 99 17.85 -10.48 10.97
CA TYR A 99 17.51 -9.64 9.81
C TYR A 99 18.80 -9.11 9.14
N GLY A 100 18.65 -8.67 7.89
CA GLY A 100 19.72 -8.07 7.12
C GLY A 100 19.71 -6.53 7.25
N ARG A 101 19.87 -5.86 6.10
CA ARG A 101 19.86 -4.38 6.06
C ARG A 101 18.45 -3.83 6.28
N ILE A 102 18.36 -2.77 7.10
CA ILE A 102 17.16 -1.93 7.21
C ILE A 102 17.31 -0.75 6.24
N THR A 103 16.22 -0.44 5.52
CA THR A 103 16.16 0.71 4.62
C THR A 103 14.88 1.49 4.90
N ILE A 104 14.99 2.80 5.13
CA ILE A 104 13.85 3.70 5.22
C ILE A 104 13.54 4.21 3.82
N ARG A 105 12.26 4.22 3.48
CA ARG A 105 11.77 4.64 2.17
C ARG A 105 10.55 5.54 2.32
N ASN A 106 10.32 6.36 1.31
CA ASN A 106 9.07 7.06 1.11
C ASN A 106 8.26 6.31 0.04
N GLN A 107 7.25 5.52 0.45
CA GLN A 107 6.50 4.61 -0.44
C GLN A 107 5.01 4.94 -0.45
N LYS A 108 4.39 4.86 -1.65
CA LYS A 108 2.97 5.19 -1.87
C LYS A 108 1.99 4.02 -1.65
N SER A 109 2.48 2.79 -1.43
CA SER A 109 1.61 1.60 -1.51
C SER A 109 1.83 0.56 -0.42
N ARG A 110 2.82 0.75 0.46
CA ARG A 110 3.11 -0.22 1.54
C ARG A 110 3.82 0.43 2.71
N TRP A 111 3.65 -0.17 3.89
CA TRP A 111 4.22 0.30 5.14
C TRP A 111 5.58 -0.33 5.42
N GLY A 112 5.75 -1.57 4.99
CA GLY A 112 7.00 -2.31 5.09
C GLY A 112 7.14 -3.37 4.02
N SER A 113 8.27 -4.03 3.99
CA SER A 113 8.49 -5.28 3.24
C SER A 113 9.72 -6.02 3.76
N CYS A 114 9.65 -7.34 3.75
CA CYS A 114 10.77 -8.22 4.03
C CYS A 114 11.13 -9.02 2.77
N SER A 115 12.40 -9.04 2.39
CA SER A 115 12.87 -9.89 1.31
C SER A 115 13.23 -11.29 1.83
N SER A 116 13.31 -12.28 0.91
CA SER A 116 13.76 -13.64 1.25
C SER A 116 15.17 -13.67 1.87
N LYS A 117 16.01 -12.67 1.56
CA LYS A 117 17.35 -12.49 2.16
C LYS A 117 17.30 -11.80 3.54
N GLY A 118 16.11 -11.44 4.04
CA GLY A 118 15.93 -10.79 5.33
C GLY A 118 16.18 -9.29 5.35
N ASN A 119 16.33 -8.63 4.20
CA ASN A 119 16.39 -7.18 4.17
C ASN A 119 15.01 -6.60 4.42
N LEU A 120 14.94 -5.63 5.32
CA LEU A 120 13.72 -4.96 5.75
C LEU A 120 13.64 -3.57 5.14
N ASN A 121 12.48 -3.19 4.63
CA ASN A 121 12.22 -1.81 4.21
C ASN A 121 11.02 -1.30 5.02
N PHE A 122 11.07 -0.04 5.45
CA PHE A 122 9.99 0.60 6.19
C PHE A 122 9.69 1.97 5.60
N ASN A 123 8.42 2.35 5.63
CA ASN A 123 7.97 3.66 5.21
C ASN A 123 8.23 4.69 6.31
N CYS A 124 8.83 5.84 5.97
CA CYS A 124 9.06 6.93 6.93
C CYS A 124 7.75 7.48 7.53
N LEU A 125 6.64 7.38 6.80
CA LEU A 125 5.31 7.80 7.28
C LEU A 125 4.81 7.00 8.50
N LEU A 126 5.46 5.89 8.87
CA LEU A 126 5.22 5.19 10.13
C LEU A 126 5.43 6.10 11.36
N MET A 127 6.23 7.16 11.21
CA MET A 127 6.44 8.16 12.27
C MET A 127 5.21 9.03 12.57
N LEU A 128 4.19 9.00 11.72
CA LEU A 128 2.90 9.67 11.93
C LEU A 128 1.88 8.79 12.66
N MET A 129 2.22 7.55 12.95
CA MET A 129 1.32 6.58 13.58
C MET A 129 1.56 6.46 15.08
N PRO A 130 0.58 5.94 15.84
CA PRO A 130 0.80 5.47 17.19
C PRO A 130 1.93 4.44 17.25
N GLN A 131 2.69 4.46 18.36
CA GLN A 131 3.87 3.60 18.54
C GLN A 131 3.53 2.10 18.43
N ASP A 132 2.40 1.68 18.95
CA ASP A 132 1.94 0.29 18.91
C ASP A 132 1.59 -0.17 17.49
N VAL A 133 1.12 0.73 16.62
CA VAL A 133 0.88 0.47 15.19
C VAL A 133 2.20 0.34 14.43
N LEU A 134 3.19 1.20 14.73
CA LEU A 134 4.54 1.06 14.19
C LEU A 134 5.15 -0.30 14.62
N ASP A 135 5.02 -0.65 15.89
CA ASP A 135 5.52 -1.91 16.44
C ASP A 135 4.88 -3.12 15.76
N TYR A 136 3.58 -3.04 15.49
CA TYR A 136 2.87 -4.06 14.73
C TYR A 136 3.48 -4.23 13.32
N VAL A 137 3.76 -3.15 12.61
CA VAL A 137 4.38 -3.24 11.28
C VAL A 137 5.79 -3.83 11.37
N VAL A 138 6.59 -3.46 12.38
CA VAL A 138 7.93 -4.03 12.62
C VAL A 138 7.84 -5.53 12.85
N VAL A 139 6.97 -5.98 13.76
CA VAL A 139 6.77 -7.41 14.06
C VAL A 139 6.26 -8.16 12.83
N HIS A 140 5.34 -7.56 12.06
CA HIS A 140 4.82 -8.13 10.81
C HIS A 140 5.95 -8.43 9.83
N GLU A 141 6.84 -7.45 9.58
CA GLU A 141 7.96 -7.64 8.66
C GLU A 141 9.00 -8.65 9.18
N LEU A 142 9.23 -8.69 10.50
CA LEU A 142 10.10 -9.70 11.11
C LEU A 142 9.51 -11.11 11.01
N CYS A 143 8.19 -11.28 11.16
CA CYS A 143 7.54 -12.58 11.01
C CYS A 143 7.66 -13.16 9.60
N HIS A 144 7.83 -12.31 8.58
CA HIS A 144 8.14 -12.77 7.22
C HIS A 144 9.50 -13.48 7.11
N ARG A 145 10.37 -13.42 8.11
CA ARG A 145 11.59 -14.23 8.19
C ARG A 145 11.29 -15.73 8.43
N LYS A 146 10.13 -16.02 9.01
CA LYS A 146 9.67 -17.40 9.26
C LYS A 146 8.66 -17.84 8.21
N GLU A 147 7.70 -16.97 7.88
CA GLU A 147 6.57 -17.26 7.01
C GLU A 147 6.41 -16.15 5.96
N MET A 148 6.79 -16.41 4.71
CA MET A 148 6.75 -15.40 3.63
C MET A 148 5.31 -15.02 3.20
N ASN A 149 4.34 -15.90 3.44
CA ASN A 149 2.94 -15.70 3.10
C ASN A 149 2.12 -15.42 4.37
N HIS A 150 1.03 -14.67 4.24
CA HIS A 150 0.10 -14.38 5.33
C HIS A 150 -0.82 -15.59 5.64
N SER A 151 -0.21 -16.76 5.84
CA SER A 151 -0.89 -18.00 6.23
C SER A 151 -1.38 -17.94 7.68
N PRO A 152 -2.21 -18.90 8.15
CA PRO A 152 -2.53 -19.02 9.58
C PRO A 152 -1.29 -19.11 10.47
N GLN A 153 -0.22 -19.76 9.98
CA GLN A 153 1.07 -19.88 10.69
C GLN A 153 1.75 -18.53 10.85
N PHE A 154 1.74 -17.68 9.82
CA PHE A 154 2.23 -16.31 9.90
C PHE A 154 1.52 -15.53 11.02
N TRP A 155 0.19 -15.55 11.03
CA TRP A 155 -0.59 -14.82 12.04
C TRP A 155 -0.39 -15.40 13.45
N ALA A 156 -0.12 -16.69 13.57
CA ALA A 156 0.25 -17.31 14.85
C ALA A 156 1.59 -16.77 15.37
N GLU A 157 2.60 -16.56 14.50
CA GLU A 157 3.88 -15.95 14.89
C GLU A 157 3.69 -14.48 15.33
N VAL A 158 2.88 -13.69 14.61
CA VAL A 158 2.57 -12.31 15.01
C VAL A 158 1.89 -12.28 16.38
N ARG A 159 0.90 -13.15 16.62
CA ARG A 159 0.13 -13.22 17.87
C ARG A 159 0.98 -13.62 19.08
N LYS A 160 2.03 -14.41 18.88
CA LYS A 160 2.97 -14.77 19.99
C LYS A 160 3.66 -13.54 20.58
N VAL A 161 3.97 -12.54 19.75
CA VAL A 161 4.70 -11.33 20.16
C VAL A 161 3.74 -10.20 20.50
N LEU A 162 2.65 -10.06 19.72
CA LEU A 162 1.62 -9.05 19.89
C LEU A 162 0.24 -9.74 19.96
N PRO A 163 -0.23 -10.17 21.14
CA PRO A 163 -1.50 -10.88 21.28
C PRO A 163 -2.70 -10.11 20.71
N ASP A 164 -2.71 -8.80 20.85
CA ASP A 164 -3.79 -7.89 20.43
C ASP A 164 -3.56 -7.25 19.05
N TYR A 165 -2.67 -7.78 18.21
CA TYR A 165 -2.26 -7.19 16.93
C TYR A 165 -3.44 -6.83 15.99
N GLU A 166 -4.58 -7.44 16.18
CA GLU A 166 -5.78 -7.18 15.37
C GLU A 166 -6.26 -5.73 15.53
N LYS A 167 -6.09 -5.12 16.71
CA LYS A 167 -6.42 -3.70 16.97
C LYS A 167 -5.57 -2.78 16.10
N GLN A 168 -4.25 -3.01 16.05
CA GLN A 168 -3.31 -2.23 15.26
C GLN A 168 -3.52 -2.44 13.76
N LYS A 169 -3.85 -3.67 13.35
CA LYS A 169 -4.21 -3.99 11.97
C LYS A 169 -5.48 -3.27 11.51
N ILE A 170 -6.50 -3.22 12.37
CA ILE A 170 -7.74 -2.47 12.10
C ILE A 170 -7.43 -0.98 12.01
N TRP A 171 -6.70 -0.42 12.96
CA TRP A 171 -6.31 0.99 12.96
C TRP A 171 -5.58 1.36 11.66
N LEU A 172 -4.60 0.54 11.25
CA LEU A 172 -3.83 0.74 10.02
C LEU A 172 -4.71 0.70 8.77
N LYS A 173 -5.73 -0.16 8.75
CA LYS A 173 -6.71 -0.24 7.66
C LYS A 173 -7.60 0.99 7.60
N GLU A 174 -7.98 1.56 8.74
CA GLU A 174 -8.89 2.70 8.83
C GLU A 174 -8.19 4.04 8.56
N HIS A 175 -6.95 4.23 9.02
CA HIS A 175 -6.23 5.50 8.99
C HIS A 175 -5.05 5.53 8.01
N GLY A 176 -4.57 4.37 7.58
CA GLY A 176 -3.36 4.27 6.75
C GLY A 176 -3.51 4.98 5.40
N ASP A 177 -4.66 4.85 4.76
CA ASP A 177 -4.91 5.49 3.47
C ASP A 177 -4.86 7.02 3.58
N GLU A 178 -5.38 7.61 4.66
CA GLU A 178 -5.34 9.06 4.90
C GLU A 178 -3.90 9.56 5.04
N ILE A 179 -3.05 8.83 5.78
CA ILE A 179 -1.64 9.19 5.96
C ILE A 179 -0.89 9.12 4.62
N ILE A 180 -1.14 8.09 3.79
CA ILE A 180 -0.55 8.01 2.45
C ILE A 180 -1.04 9.15 1.55
N MET A 181 -2.31 9.55 1.65
CA MET A 181 -2.87 10.65 0.88
C MET A 181 -2.16 11.98 1.17
N ARG A 182 -1.70 12.23 2.40
CA ARG A 182 -0.90 13.42 2.73
C ARG A 182 0.39 13.54 1.91
N MET A 183 0.94 12.42 1.46
CA MET A 183 2.12 12.38 0.59
C MET A 183 1.77 12.59 -0.88
N LEU A 184 0.53 12.33 -1.30
CA LEU A 184 0.12 12.38 -2.71
C LEU A 184 -0.34 13.78 -3.14
N GLY A 185 -0.60 14.69 -2.20
CA GLY A 185 -1.10 16.05 -2.46
C GLY A 185 -0.14 16.98 -3.21
N GLU A 186 1.11 16.59 -3.44
CA GLU A 186 2.08 17.35 -4.26
C GLU A 186 2.08 16.96 -5.74
N ILE A 187 1.15 16.08 -6.19
CA ILE A 187 1.11 15.60 -7.58
C ILE A 187 -0.15 16.14 -8.27
N VAL A 188 -0.32 17.46 -8.25
CA VAL A 188 -1.24 18.17 -9.17
C VAL A 188 -0.52 19.31 -9.84
#